data_3949226177a71c939a1baa7c2ceb1922
#
_entry.id   3949226177a71c939a1baa7c2ceb1922
#
_cell.length_a   1.000
_cell.length_b   1.000
_cell.length_c   1.000
_cell.angle_alpha   90.00
_cell.angle_beta   90.00
_cell.angle_gamma   90.00
#
_symmetry.space_group_name_H-M   'P 1'
#
loop_
_entity.id
_entity.type
_entity.pdbx_description
1 polymer ?
#
loop_
_entity_poly.entity_id
_entity_poly.type
_entity_poly.pdbx_seq_one_letter_code
_entity_poly.pdbx_strand_id
1 'polypeptide(L)'
;MRDLELFLSRQNNLQLRFFMGAIMAFRSFLLFLLLGPMVFITGCERKASSAQKTESRGSARSDLWQVYDRSLKGAKYIDLTHTLTPSIPVWKGFAPAKFAPTTNPETRQPYTYKKDGFEATHYDLPTDQFGTQLDPPAHWAPEFPAIDELPATYAVRPLAVISIVAQVAKDPGYHLWRSDIESWEKRNGKIPAGSVVMVRSDWSKRWPDPALASETVFPGVSLEALQFLHEERHILFHGHEPLDTDTTPTLEGEAWLMHHGYAQAEGVANLDKVPETGCLIAIGYPKFAGGLGGYARYIAICPADWKYGVSVGEVAEAPLPKSDKVLQWDAKLGMRVRK
;
A
#
# COMPACT_ATOMS: atom_id res chain seq x y z
N MET A 1 -9.12 45.45 1.65
CA MET A 1 -8.83 45.51 3.11
C MET A 1 -10.04 45.40 4.00
N ARG A 2 -11.22 45.89 3.63
CA ARG A 2 -12.46 45.80 4.49
C ARG A 2 -13.03 44.36 4.57
N ASP A 3 -12.88 43.57 3.55
CA ASP A 3 -13.47 42.22 3.51
C ASP A 3 -12.64 41.17 4.30
N LEU A 4 -11.35 41.43 4.52
CA LEU A 4 -10.47 40.53 5.30
C LEU A 4 -10.71 40.66 6.82
N GLU A 5 -11.07 41.84 7.28
CA GLU A 5 -11.42 42.11 8.71
C GLU A 5 -12.76 41.48 9.10
N LEU A 6 -13.73 41.44 8.18
CA LEU A 6 -15.02 40.77 8.39
C LEU A 6 -14.91 39.26 8.43
N PHE A 7 -13.95 38.67 7.70
CA PHE A 7 -13.71 37.22 7.71
C PHE A 7 -13.07 36.76 9.03
N LEU A 8 -12.08 37.50 9.52
CA LEU A 8 -11.39 37.18 10.79
C LEU A 8 -12.28 37.39 12.02
N SER A 9 -13.22 38.36 11.98
CA SER A 9 -14.20 38.59 13.06
C SER A 9 -15.23 37.44 13.17
N ARG A 10 -15.55 36.74 12.08
CA ARG A 10 -16.50 35.62 12.11
C ARG A 10 -15.86 34.34 12.63
N GLN A 11 -14.57 34.11 12.42
CA GLN A 11 -13.87 32.93 12.92
C GLN A 11 -13.68 32.97 14.45
N ASN A 12 -13.40 34.13 15.04
CA ASN A 12 -13.23 34.27 16.49
C ASN A 12 -14.54 34.06 17.28
N ASN A 13 -15.70 34.32 16.68
CA ASN A 13 -17.00 34.10 17.35
C ASN A 13 -17.47 32.63 17.30
N LEU A 14 -16.95 31.82 16.38
CA LEU A 14 -17.28 30.40 16.32
C LEU A 14 -16.47 29.59 17.35
N GLN A 15 -15.23 29.95 17.61
CA GLN A 15 -14.39 29.26 18.60
C GLN A 15 -14.84 29.56 20.06
N LEU A 16 -15.36 30.75 20.37
CA LEU A 16 -15.86 31.09 21.70
C LEU A 16 -17.16 30.34 22.05
N ARG A 17 -17.98 29.99 21.08
CA ARG A 17 -19.23 29.24 21.32
C ARG A 17 -19.01 27.75 21.56
N PHE A 18 -17.93 27.16 21.04
CA PHE A 18 -17.58 25.77 21.33
C PHE A 18 -16.96 25.58 22.72
N PHE A 19 -16.27 26.59 23.25
CA PHE A 19 -15.64 26.51 24.58
C PHE A 19 -16.63 26.68 25.75
N MET A 20 -17.72 27.39 25.57
CA MET A 20 -18.75 27.56 26.60
C MET A 20 -19.75 26.41 26.69
N GLY A 21 -19.91 25.60 25.65
CA GLY A 21 -20.75 24.39 25.65
C GLY A 21 -20.17 23.21 26.42
N ALA A 22 -18.85 23.13 26.55
CA ALA A 22 -18.17 22.01 27.20
C ALA A 22 -18.08 22.11 28.72
N ILE A 23 -18.29 23.28 29.31
CA ILE A 23 -18.17 23.51 30.77
C ILE A 23 -19.47 23.25 31.51
N MET A 24 -20.64 23.23 30.85
CA MET A 24 -21.93 22.94 31.51
C MET A 24 -22.33 21.48 31.60
N ALA A 25 -21.64 20.56 30.90
CA ALA A 25 -21.96 19.12 30.91
C ALA A 25 -21.28 18.31 32.04
N PHE A 26 -20.41 18.91 32.85
CA PHE A 26 -19.62 18.18 33.87
C PHE A 26 -20.09 18.38 35.33
N ARG A 27 -21.26 18.95 35.56
CA ARG A 27 -21.74 19.23 36.95
C ARG A 27 -22.96 18.43 37.43
N SER A 28 -23.39 17.38 36.74
CA SER A 28 -24.60 16.63 37.13
C SER A 28 -24.40 15.11 37.33
N PHE A 29 -23.18 14.63 37.61
CA PHE A 29 -22.94 13.19 37.80
C PHE A 29 -22.19 12.84 39.10
N LEU A 30 -22.46 13.57 40.19
CA LEU A 30 -21.88 13.20 41.51
C LEU A 30 -22.88 13.42 42.64
N LEU A 31 -23.96 12.65 42.67
CA LEU A 31 -24.75 12.48 43.91
C LEU A 31 -25.74 11.31 43.79
N PHE A 32 -25.27 10.07 43.93
CA PHE A 32 -26.13 8.94 44.30
C PHE A 32 -25.23 7.71 44.59
N LEU A 33 -24.67 7.65 45.81
CA LEU A 33 -24.14 6.42 46.41
C LEU A 33 -23.96 6.63 47.89
N LEU A 34 -25.01 6.33 48.68
CA LEU A 34 -24.93 5.93 50.07
C LEU A 34 -26.36 5.57 50.56
N LEU A 35 -26.62 4.28 50.73
CA LEU A 35 -27.51 3.69 51.72
C LEU A 35 -28.05 2.33 51.21
N GLY A 36 -27.55 1.26 51.81
CA GLY A 36 -28.14 -0.07 51.70
C GLY A 36 -27.50 -1.03 52.72
N PRO A 37 -28.26 -1.91 53.37
CA PRO A 37 -28.00 -2.31 54.73
C PRO A 37 -27.11 -3.56 54.87
N MET A 38 -26.47 -3.60 56.04
CA MET A 38 -25.66 -4.65 56.61
C MET A 38 -26.54 -5.85 56.98
N VAL A 39 -26.24 -7.05 56.49
CA VAL A 39 -26.76 -8.31 57.00
C VAL A 39 -25.59 -9.19 57.46
N PHE A 40 -25.52 -9.44 58.74
CA PHE A 40 -24.63 -10.44 59.36
C PHE A 40 -25.20 -11.84 59.17
N ILE A 41 -24.39 -12.76 58.65
CA ILE A 41 -24.56 -14.21 58.90
C ILE A 41 -23.20 -14.80 59.20
N THR A 42 -23.08 -15.32 60.43
CA THR A 42 -22.01 -16.16 60.96
C THR A 42 -22.15 -17.57 60.42
N GLY A 43 -21.06 -18.18 59.99
CA GLY A 43 -21.00 -19.59 59.65
C GLY A 43 -19.57 -20.04 59.36
N CYS A 44 -18.96 -20.67 60.38
CA CYS A 44 -17.61 -21.20 60.32
C CYS A 44 -17.63 -22.60 59.69
N GLU A 45 -16.83 -22.84 58.64
CA GLU A 45 -16.26 -24.19 58.42
C GLU A 45 -14.99 -24.08 57.55
N ARG A 46 -13.88 -24.53 58.18
CA ARG A 46 -12.60 -24.72 57.51
C ARG A 46 -12.68 -25.96 56.61
N LYS A 47 -12.46 -25.78 55.29
CA LYS A 47 -11.96 -26.86 54.43
C LYS A 47 -10.65 -26.44 53.81
N ALA A 48 -9.69 -27.35 53.88
CA ALA A 48 -8.34 -27.21 53.38
C ALA A 48 -8.32 -26.83 51.89
N SER A 49 -7.72 -25.70 51.60
CA SER A 49 -7.40 -25.29 50.23
C SER A 49 -6.18 -26.08 49.74
N SER A 50 -6.39 -26.97 48.80
CA SER A 50 -5.33 -27.52 47.97
C SER A 50 -4.61 -26.36 47.29
N ALA A 51 -3.32 -26.18 47.58
CA ALA A 51 -2.46 -25.26 46.89
C ALA A 51 -2.45 -25.60 45.40
N GLN A 52 -3.20 -24.84 44.61
CA GLN A 52 -3.07 -24.82 43.17
C GLN A 52 -1.68 -24.26 42.87
N LYS A 53 -0.79 -25.17 42.48
CA LYS A 53 0.50 -24.85 41.90
C LYS A 53 0.24 -23.93 40.71
N THR A 54 0.52 -22.64 40.89
CA THR A 54 0.61 -21.69 39.79
C THR A 54 1.81 -22.12 38.96
N GLU A 55 1.55 -22.94 37.94
CA GLU A 55 2.54 -23.15 36.88
C GLU A 55 2.85 -21.75 36.31
N SER A 56 4.08 -21.34 36.50
CA SER A 56 4.63 -20.17 35.79
C SER A 56 4.43 -20.45 34.32
N ARG A 57 3.46 -19.77 33.72
CA ARG A 57 3.39 -19.63 32.23
C ARG A 57 4.71 -19.01 31.80
N GLY A 58 5.66 -19.87 31.44
CA GLY A 58 6.80 -19.44 30.64
C GLY A 58 6.24 -18.58 29.50
N SER A 59 6.86 -17.44 29.21
CA SER A 59 6.38 -16.48 28.23
C SER A 59 6.11 -17.24 26.93
N ALA A 60 4.83 -17.58 26.71
CA ALA A 60 4.42 -18.14 25.43
C ALA A 60 4.81 -17.11 24.38
N ARG A 61 5.72 -17.47 23.44
CA ARG A 61 5.97 -16.65 22.26
C ARG A 61 4.61 -16.24 21.71
N SER A 62 4.45 -14.95 21.39
CA SER A 62 3.18 -14.47 20.83
C SER A 62 2.79 -15.31 19.62
N ASP A 63 1.50 -15.55 19.42
CA ASP A 63 0.99 -16.34 18.29
C ASP A 63 1.51 -15.83 16.95
N LEU A 64 1.71 -14.51 16.79
CA LEU A 64 2.25 -13.91 15.58
C LEU A 64 3.72 -14.27 15.32
N TRP A 65 4.55 -14.40 16.36
CA TRP A 65 5.93 -14.87 16.19
C TRP A 65 5.97 -16.33 15.79
N GLN A 66 5.05 -17.15 16.30
CA GLN A 66 4.92 -18.55 15.85
C GLN A 66 4.47 -18.65 14.39
N VAL A 67 3.53 -17.80 13.95
CA VAL A 67 3.14 -17.70 12.52
C VAL A 67 4.33 -17.29 11.68
N TYR A 68 5.12 -16.32 12.11
CA TYR A 68 6.35 -15.93 11.43
C TYR A 68 7.32 -17.11 11.29
N ASP A 69 7.66 -17.76 12.38
CA ASP A 69 8.64 -18.88 12.39
C ASP A 69 8.16 -20.07 11.54
N ARG A 70 6.86 -20.40 11.55
CA ARG A 70 6.31 -21.57 10.89
C ARG A 70 5.97 -21.36 9.41
N SER A 71 5.56 -20.12 9.06
CA SER A 71 4.97 -19.86 7.75
C SER A 71 5.70 -18.77 6.97
N LEU A 72 6.02 -17.63 7.59
CA LEU A 72 6.57 -16.48 6.87
C LEU A 72 8.08 -16.60 6.64
N LYS A 73 8.84 -17.14 7.60
CA LYS A 73 10.29 -17.26 7.50
C LYS A 73 10.73 -18.12 6.31
N GLY A 74 10.01 -19.23 6.06
CA GLY A 74 10.28 -20.13 4.91
C GLY A 74 9.57 -19.72 3.62
N ALA A 75 8.67 -18.75 3.65
CA ALA A 75 7.93 -18.30 2.48
C ALA A 75 8.85 -17.67 1.41
N LYS A 76 8.40 -17.63 0.17
CA LYS A 76 9.11 -17.00 -0.95
C LYS A 76 8.63 -15.55 -1.14
N TYR A 77 9.54 -14.61 -0.97
CA TYR A 77 9.31 -13.18 -1.13
C TYR A 77 9.63 -12.76 -2.56
N ILE A 78 8.67 -12.17 -3.26
CA ILE A 78 8.79 -11.71 -4.65
C ILE A 78 8.45 -10.22 -4.69
N ASP A 79 9.39 -9.41 -5.19
CA ASP A 79 9.21 -7.97 -5.36
C ASP A 79 8.36 -7.68 -6.60
N LEU A 80 7.24 -7.01 -6.41
CA LEU A 80 6.29 -6.63 -7.47
C LEU A 80 6.40 -5.16 -7.88
N THR A 81 7.56 -4.54 -7.62
CA THR A 81 7.76 -3.10 -7.77
C THR A 81 8.85 -2.81 -8.80
N HIS A 82 8.60 -1.90 -9.72
CA HIS A 82 9.63 -1.40 -10.62
C HIS A 82 10.61 -0.47 -9.91
N THR A 83 11.89 -0.56 -10.27
CA THR A 83 12.88 0.40 -9.80
C THR A 83 12.61 1.78 -10.39
N LEU A 84 12.53 2.79 -9.54
CA LEU A 84 12.36 4.18 -9.96
C LEU A 84 13.68 4.74 -10.51
N THR A 85 13.65 5.27 -11.74
CA THR A 85 14.75 5.97 -12.39
C THR A 85 14.21 7.22 -13.10
N PRO A 86 15.06 8.20 -13.49
CA PRO A 86 14.59 9.37 -14.24
C PRO A 86 13.95 9.06 -15.60
N SER A 87 14.19 7.86 -16.14
CA SER A 87 13.80 7.46 -17.51
C SER A 87 12.66 6.45 -17.57
N ILE A 88 11.97 6.17 -16.44
CA ILE A 88 10.82 5.26 -16.48
C ILE A 88 9.63 5.89 -17.23
N PRO A 89 8.72 5.09 -17.77
CA PRO A 89 7.45 5.59 -18.29
C PRO A 89 6.70 6.41 -17.25
N VAL A 90 6.23 7.58 -17.65
CA VAL A 90 5.36 8.45 -16.83
C VAL A 90 4.21 8.87 -17.72
N TRP A 91 3.00 8.88 -17.19
CA TRP A 91 1.84 9.31 -17.95
C TRP A 91 2.11 10.66 -18.64
N LYS A 92 1.75 10.77 -19.93
CA LYS A 92 2.11 11.90 -20.81
C LYS A 92 1.70 13.29 -20.33
N GLY A 93 0.77 13.36 -19.35
CA GLY A 93 0.33 14.61 -18.73
C GLY A 93 1.30 15.14 -17.66
N PHE A 94 2.27 14.34 -17.23
CA PHE A 94 3.24 14.71 -16.20
C PHE A 94 4.65 14.88 -16.78
N ALA A 95 5.47 15.70 -16.12
CA ALA A 95 6.87 15.86 -16.48
C ALA A 95 7.71 14.65 -16.02
N PRO A 96 8.87 14.36 -16.64
CA PRO A 96 9.77 13.33 -16.16
C PRO A 96 10.41 13.70 -14.81
N ALA A 97 10.70 12.71 -14.00
CA ALA A 97 11.44 12.90 -12.74
C ALA A 97 12.89 13.36 -13.00
N LYS A 98 13.47 14.08 -12.03
CA LYS A 98 14.89 14.46 -12.05
C LYS A 98 15.53 14.08 -10.73
N PHE A 99 16.69 13.44 -10.81
CA PHE A 99 17.50 13.16 -9.65
C PHE A 99 18.79 13.99 -9.71
N ALA A 100 19.28 14.41 -8.58
CA ALA A 100 20.52 15.17 -8.45
C ALA A 100 21.26 14.83 -7.14
N PRO A 101 22.58 15.02 -7.05
CA PRO A 101 23.24 15.04 -5.76
C PRO A 101 22.66 16.15 -4.88
N THR A 102 22.34 15.82 -3.63
CA THR A 102 21.90 16.85 -2.67
C THR A 102 23.06 17.79 -2.35
N THR A 103 22.79 19.10 -2.35
CA THR A 103 23.79 20.14 -2.05
C THR A 103 23.61 20.68 -0.64
N ASN A 104 24.74 21.08 -0.04
CA ASN A 104 24.72 21.85 1.20
C ASN A 104 24.08 23.23 0.94
N PRO A 105 23.13 23.69 1.75
CA PRO A 105 22.38 24.92 1.50
C PRO A 105 23.26 26.19 1.60
N GLU A 106 24.36 26.17 2.38
CA GLU A 106 25.24 27.30 2.57
C GLU A 106 26.30 27.37 1.44
N THR A 107 27.00 26.25 1.21
CA THR A 107 28.13 26.22 0.25
C THR A 107 27.70 25.98 -1.18
N ARG A 108 26.44 25.52 -1.41
CA ARG A 108 25.91 25.11 -2.72
C ARG A 108 26.68 23.97 -3.39
N GLN A 109 27.56 23.31 -2.67
CA GLN A 109 28.32 22.16 -3.17
C GLN A 109 27.65 20.85 -2.80
N PRO A 110 27.72 19.82 -3.66
CA PRO A 110 27.23 18.48 -3.33
C PRO A 110 27.93 17.91 -2.10
N TYR A 111 27.19 17.19 -1.27
CA TYR A 111 27.76 16.34 -0.24
C TYR A 111 28.56 15.21 -0.87
N THR A 112 29.75 14.90 -0.31
CA THR A 112 30.61 13.84 -0.79
C THR A 112 31.14 12.97 0.35
N TYR A 113 31.33 11.67 0.09
CA TYR A 113 31.90 10.75 1.08
C TYR A 113 33.26 11.22 1.62
N LYS A 114 34.10 11.82 0.74
CA LYS A 114 35.44 12.25 1.10
C LYS A 114 35.44 13.44 2.05
N LYS A 115 34.59 14.42 1.82
CA LYS A 115 34.55 15.68 2.58
C LYS A 115 33.62 15.60 3.78
N ASP A 116 32.42 15.01 3.56
CA ASP A 116 31.31 15.13 4.48
C ASP A 116 30.98 13.78 5.17
N GLY A 117 31.60 12.67 4.74
CA GLY A 117 31.40 11.33 5.28
C GLY A 117 30.12 10.63 4.75
N PHE A 118 29.30 11.32 3.99
CA PHE A 118 28.06 10.80 3.40
C PHE A 118 27.72 11.49 2.08
N GLU A 119 26.84 10.88 1.31
CA GLU A 119 26.16 11.49 0.16
C GLU A 119 24.64 11.34 0.29
N ALA A 120 23.89 12.22 -0.36
CA ALA A 120 22.43 12.14 -0.44
C ALA A 120 21.96 12.42 -1.86
N THR A 121 20.76 11.97 -2.18
CA THR A 121 20.11 12.24 -3.47
C THR A 121 18.92 13.16 -3.26
N HIS A 122 18.85 14.21 -4.06
CA HIS A 122 17.67 15.03 -4.24
C HIS A 122 16.81 14.42 -5.33
N TYR A 123 15.53 14.19 -5.02
CA TYR A 123 14.53 13.71 -5.97
C TYR A 123 13.55 14.85 -6.26
N ASP A 124 13.44 15.24 -7.52
CA ASP A 124 12.39 16.10 -8.04
C ASP A 124 11.39 15.19 -8.77
N LEU A 125 10.29 14.89 -8.08
CA LEU A 125 9.24 14.00 -8.55
C LEU A 125 8.02 14.85 -8.86
N PRO A 126 7.66 15.03 -10.15
CA PRO A 126 6.65 15.99 -10.58
C PRO A 126 5.21 15.54 -10.24
N THR A 127 5.04 14.32 -9.77
CA THR A 127 3.75 13.73 -9.42
C THR A 127 3.94 12.66 -8.34
N ASP A 128 2.92 12.36 -7.58
CA ASP A 128 2.80 11.19 -6.70
C ASP A 128 2.34 9.93 -7.46
N GLN A 129 2.05 10.07 -8.76
CA GLN A 129 1.70 9.03 -9.74
C GLN A 129 2.95 8.65 -10.54
N PHE A 130 3.88 7.85 -9.98
CA PHE A 130 5.18 7.61 -10.58
C PHE A 130 5.68 6.18 -10.39
N GLY A 131 5.69 5.41 -11.47
CA GLY A 131 6.12 4.01 -11.45
C GLY A 131 5.06 3.09 -10.83
N THR A 132 5.50 2.11 -10.01
CA THR A 132 4.56 1.29 -9.24
C THR A 132 3.95 2.12 -8.12
N GLN A 133 2.63 2.24 -8.09
CA GLN A 133 1.91 3.16 -7.22
C GLN A 133 0.64 2.56 -6.62
N LEU A 134 0.09 3.24 -5.63
CA LEU A 134 -1.24 3.04 -5.07
C LEU A 134 -2.00 4.35 -5.17
N ASP A 135 -3.17 4.33 -5.79
CA ASP A 135 -4.05 5.47 -5.94
C ASP A 135 -5.20 5.37 -4.95
N PRO A 136 -5.28 6.31 -4.00
CA PRO A 136 -6.43 6.42 -3.11
C PRO A 136 -7.62 7.02 -3.87
N PRO A 137 -8.86 6.80 -3.42
CA PRO A 137 -10.04 7.33 -4.12
C PRO A 137 -10.07 8.86 -4.22
N ALA A 138 -9.41 9.59 -3.32
CA ALA A 138 -9.27 11.05 -3.41
C ALA A 138 -8.55 11.51 -4.68
N HIS A 139 -7.90 10.62 -5.43
CA HIS A 139 -7.28 10.95 -6.71
C HIS A 139 -8.28 11.57 -7.70
N TRP A 140 -9.51 11.08 -7.74
CA TRP A 140 -10.59 11.59 -8.60
C TRP A 140 -11.78 12.15 -7.82
N ALA A 141 -11.96 11.75 -6.57
CA ALA A 141 -13.13 12.03 -5.76
C ALA A 141 -12.70 12.62 -4.40
N PRO A 142 -12.56 13.97 -4.28
CA PRO A 142 -11.96 14.63 -3.12
C PRO A 142 -12.74 14.47 -1.81
N GLU A 143 -13.95 13.94 -1.86
CA GLU A 143 -14.76 13.58 -0.70
C GLU A 143 -14.34 12.26 -0.03
N PHE A 144 -13.49 11.46 -0.68
CA PHE A 144 -12.99 10.20 -0.18
C PHE A 144 -11.56 10.32 0.41
N PRO A 145 -11.05 9.27 1.10
CA PRO A 145 -9.75 9.30 1.73
C PRO A 145 -8.57 9.52 0.78
N ALA A 146 -7.63 10.36 1.19
CA ALA A 146 -6.29 10.53 0.61
C ALA A 146 -5.35 9.39 1.07
N ILE A 147 -4.12 9.34 0.52
CA ILE A 147 -3.17 8.24 0.76
C ILE A 147 -2.80 8.11 2.25
N ASP A 148 -2.70 9.21 3.00
CA ASP A 148 -2.34 9.22 4.41
C ASP A 148 -3.50 8.84 5.34
N GLU A 149 -4.72 8.80 4.82
CA GLU A 149 -5.93 8.42 5.54
C GLU A 149 -6.30 6.94 5.33
N LEU A 150 -5.63 6.22 4.41
CA LEU A 150 -5.87 4.79 4.21
C LEU A 150 -5.54 4.00 5.49
N PRO A 151 -6.40 3.04 5.89
CA PRO A 151 -6.21 2.28 7.12
C PRO A 151 -4.92 1.45 7.14
N ALA A 152 -4.23 1.38 8.27
CA ALA A 152 -3.04 0.53 8.45
C ALA A 152 -3.30 -0.97 8.17
N THR A 153 -4.55 -1.39 8.20
CA THR A 153 -4.98 -2.75 7.84
C THR A 153 -4.79 -3.09 6.36
N TYR A 154 -4.46 -2.11 5.51
CA TYR A 154 -4.04 -2.36 4.12
C TYR A 154 -2.73 -3.14 4.04
N ALA A 155 -1.88 -3.07 5.05
CA ALA A 155 -0.48 -3.52 5.02
C ALA A 155 -0.26 -4.99 4.59
N VAL A 156 -1.15 -5.94 4.94
CA VAL A 156 -1.02 -7.36 4.55
C VAL A 156 -2.39 -7.94 4.21
N ARG A 157 -2.51 -8.53 3.01
CA ARG A 157 -3.76 -9.10 2.50
C ARG A 157 -3.54 -10.40 1.74
N PRO A 158 -4.57 -11.25 1.58
CA PRO A 158 -4.54 -12.33 0.59
C PRO A 158 -4.34 -11.76 -0.81
N LEU A 159 -3.57 -12.46 -1.65
CA LEU A 159 -3.29 -12.09 -3.04
C LEU A 159 -3.86 -13.12 -3.98
N ALA A 160 -4.65 -12.67 -4.95
CA ALA A 160 -5.05 -13.45 -6.12
C ALA A 160 -4.45 -12.81 -7.38
N VAL A 161 -3.92 -13.61 -8.30
CA VAL A 161 -3.40 -13.15 -9.59
C VAL A 161 -4.22 -13.76 -10.71
N ILE A 162 -4.85 -12.93 -11.54
CA ILE A 162 -5.64 -13.36 -12.69
C ILE A 162 -4.84 -13.05 -13.96
N SER A 163 -4.51 -14.08 -14.71
CA SER A 163 -3.74 -13.94 -15.95
C SER A 163 -4.64 -13.84 -17.17
N ILE A 164 -4.46 -12.75 -17.95
CA ILE A 164 -5.07 -12.52 -19.26
C ILE A 164 -4.03 -12.57 -20.40
N VAL A 165 -2.85 -13.10 -20.14
CA VAL A 165 -1.73 -13.12 -21.12
C VAL A 165 -2.13 -13.80 -22.42
N ALA A 166 -2.88 -14.90 -22.35
CA ALA A 166 -3.30 -15.63 -23.55
C ALA A 166 -4.29 -14.84 -24.42
N GLN A 167 -5.10 -14.00 -23.81
CA GLN A 167 -6.03 -13.11 -24.47
C GLN A 167 -5.30 -11.91 -25.08
N VAL A 168 -4.41 -11.28 -24.31
CA VAL A 168 -3.57 -10.16 -24.75
C VAL A 168 -2.66 -10.53 -25.93
N ALA A 169 -2.19 -11.77 -26.00
CA ALA A 169 -1.44 -12.27 -27.15
C ALA A 169 -2.23 -12.26 -28.46
N LYS A 170 -3.56 -12.25 -28.40
CA LYS A 170 -4.46 -12.22 -29.56
C LYS A 170 -5.01 -10.81 -29.79
N ASP A 171 -5.24 -10.07 -28.74
CA ASP A 171 -5.75 -8.70 -28.73
C ASP A 171 -4.98 -7.87 -27.69
N PRO A 172 -4.01 -7.05 -28.11
CA PRO A 172 -3.21 -6.22 -27.20
C PRO A 172 -4.04 -5.25 -26.33
N GLY A 173 -5.25 -4.92 -26.74
CA GLY A 173 -6.20 -4.08 -26.01
C GLY A 173 -7.20 -4.86 -25.16
N TYR A 174 -6.99 -6.15 -24.93
CA TYR A 174 -7.91 -6.98 -24.18
C TYR A 174 -8.06 -6.52 -22.74
N HIS A 175 -9.29 -6.35 -22.29
CA HIS A 175 -9.60 -6.08 -20.89
C HIS A 175 -10.02 -7.37 -20.16
N LEU A 176 -9.69 -7.48 -18.87
CA LEU A 176 -10.25 -8.52 -18.01
C LEU A 176 -11.78 -8.36 -17.94
N TRP A 177 -12.51 -9.44 -18.17
CA TRP A 177 -13.97 -9.50 -18.08
C TRP A 177 -14.43 -10.34 -16.90
N ARG A 178 -15.68 -10.17 -16.46
CA ARG A 178 -16.32 -11.02 -15.45
C ARG A 178 -16.17 -12.50 -15.76
N SER A 179 -16.34 -12.90 -17.00
CA SER A 179 -16.22 -14.29 -17.44
C SER A 179 -14.82 -14.90 -17.22
N ASP A 180 -13.76 -14.08 -17.29
CA ASP A 180 -12.40 -14.52 -16.98
C ASP A 180 -12.25 -14.79 -15.48
N ILE A 181 -12.81 -13.92 -14.64
CA ILE A 181 -12.82 -14.07 -13.20
C ILE A 181 -13.59 -15.33 -12.80
N GLU A 182 -14.78 -15.54 -13.35
CA GLU A 182 -15.58 -16.74 -13.10
C GLU A 182 -14.84 -18.02 -13.55
N SER A 183 -14.12 -17.94 -14.68
CA SER A 183 -13.29 -19.04 -15.16
C SER A 183 -12.08 -19.30 -14.25
N TRP A 184 -11.47 -18.24 -13.71
CA TRP A 184 -10.42 -18.35 -12.71
C TRP A 184 -10.96 -19.01 -11.41
N GLU A 185 -12.12 -18.58 -10.93
CA GLU A 185 -12.74 -19.12 -9.71
C GLU A 185 -13.14 -20.61 -9.84
N LYS A 186 -13.53 -21.05 -11.02
CA LYS A 186 -13.80 -22.48 -11.27
C LYS A 186 -12.56 -23.36 -11.06
N ARG A 187 -11.35 -22.82 -11.28
CA ARG A 187 -10.09 -23.55 -11.09
C ARG A 187 -9.52 -23.40 -9.68
N ASN A 188 -9.66 -22.21 -9.10
CA ASN A 188 -8.90 -21.80 -7.92
C ASN A 188 -9.77 -21.64 -6.66
N GLY A 189 -11.10 -21.72 -6.80
CA GLY A 189 -12.04 -21.38 -5.74
C GLY A 189 -12.39 -19.89 -5.73
N LYS A 190 -13.40 -19.54 -4.96
CA LYS A 190 -13.91 -18.16 -4.87
C LYS A 190 -12.86 -17.23 -4.29
N ILE A 191 -12.71 -16.05 -4.88
CA ILE A 191 -11.82 -14.99 -4.38
C ILE A 191 -12.24 -14.59 -2.96
N PRO A 192 -11.33 -14.65 -1.95
CA PRO A 192 -11.69 -14.28 -0.59
C PRO A 192 -11.98 -12.78 -0.45
N ALA A 193 -12.99 -12.41 0.32
CA ALA A 193 -13.26 -11.01 0.62
C ALA A 193 -12.06 -10.33 1.30
N GLY A 194 -11.81 -9.06 0.97
CA GLY A 194 -10.67 -8.29 1.47
C GLY A 194 -9.32 -8.66 0.82
N SER A 195 -9.32 -9.50 -0.24
CA SER A 195 -8.13 -9.79 -1.04
C SER A 195 -7.71 -8.59 -1.88
N VAL A 196 -6.44 -8.57 -2.27
CA VAL A 196 -5.94 -7.80 -3.41
C VAL A 196 -5.96 -8.71 -4.64
N VAL A 197 -6.50 -8.21 -5.75
CA VAL A 197 -6.53 -8.92 -7.03
C VAL A 197 -5.62 -8.22 -8.02
N MET A 198 -4.56 -8.90 -8.48
CA MET A 198 -3.63 -8.38 -9.48
C MET A 198 -3.89 -9.01 -10.85
N VAL A 199 -3.97 -8.17 -11.89
CA VAL A 199 -4.23 -8.59 -13.27
C VAL A 199 -2.92 -8.66 -14.03
N ARG A 200 -2.52 -9.88 -14.40
CA ARG A 200 -1.29 -10.14 -15.16
C ARG A 200 -1.59 -10.13 -16.66
N SER A 201 -0.89 -9.27 -17.38
CA SER A 201 -0.95 -9.13 -18.84
C SER A 201 0.40 -9.36 -19.53
N ASP A 202 1.49 -9.42 -18.76
CA ASP A 202 2.90 -9.37 -19.21
C ASP A 202 3.28 -8.03 -19.87
N TRP A 203 2.47 -6.98 -19.71
CA TRP A 203 2.77 -5.64 -20.22
C TRP A 203 4.04 -5.08 -19.55
N SER A 204 4.22 -5.31 -18.27
CA SER A 204 5.37 -4.86 -17.47
C SER A 204 6.72 -5.42 -17.94
N LYS A 205 6.74 -6.47 -18.77
CA LYS A 205 7.98 -7.04 -19.32
C LYS A 205 8.70 -6.11 -20.30
N ARG A 206 8.00 -5.08 -20.82
CA ARG A 206 8.57 -4.04 -21.68
C ARG A 206 9.17 -2.87 -20.89
N TRP A 207 8.98 -2.84 -19.57
CA TRP A 207 9.55 -1.82 -18.70
C TRP A 207 11.09 -1.86 -18.74
N PRO A 208 11.81 -0.71 -18.79
CA PRO A 208 11.34 0.68 -18.66
C PRO A 208 11.19 1.42 -20.01
N ASP A 209 10.68 0.79 -21.06
CA ASP A 209 10.52 1.46 -22.36
C ASP A 209 9.67 2.74 -22.22
N PRO A 210 10.22 3.93 -22.52
CA PRO A 210 9.47 5.20 -22.42
C PRO A 210 8.24 5.27 -23.32
N ALA A 211 8.19 4.48 -24.40
CA ALA A 211 7.05 4.45 -25.33
C ALA A 211 5.76 3.99 -24.64
N LEU A 212 5.87 3.21 -23.56
CA LEU A 212 4.73 2.76 -22.76
C LEU A 212 3.86 3.90 -22.23
N ALA A 213 4.48 5.05 -21.93
CA ALA A 213 3.79 6.25 -21.43
C ALA A 213 2.81 6.89 -22.44
N SER A 214 2.90 6.56 -23.71
CA SER A 214 2.09 7.13 -24.80
C SER A 214 1.22 6.08 -25.51
N GLU A 215 1.19 4.85 -25.01
CA GLU A 215 0.31 3.83 -25.57
C GLU A 215 -1.16 4.21 -25.37
N THR A 216 -1.95 4.03 -26.40
CA THR A 216 -3.40 4.23 -26.39
C THR A 216 -4.17 2.91 -26.47
N VAL A 217 -3.46 1.81 -26.70
CA VAL A 217 -3.96 0.44 -26.73
C VAL A 217 -3.10 -0.40 -25.81
N PHE A 218 -3.65 -0.81 -24.68
CA PHE A 218 -2.99 -1.61 -23.66
C PHE A 218 -4.02 -2.53 -22.97
N PRO A 219 -3.59 -3.63 -22.32
CA PRO A 219 -4.50 -4.49 -21.60
C PRO A 219 -5.04 -3.77 -20.36
N GLY A 220 -6.33 -3.94 -20.08
CA GLY A 220 -7.00 -3.25 -18.98
C GLY A 220 -7.94 -4.12 -18.17
N VAL A 221 -8.82 -3.47 -17.41
CA VAL A 221 -9.87 -4.09 -16.61
C VAL A 221 -11.20 -3.44 -16.95
N SER A 222 -12.19 -4.23 -17.37
CA SER A 222 -13.50 -3.71 -17.74
C SER A 222 -14.30 -3.25 -16.52
N LEU A 223 -15.17 -2.26 -16.71
CA LEU A 223 -16.09 -1.80 -15.66
C LEU A 223 -16.90 -2.95 -15.06
N GLU A 224 -17.39 -3.87 -15.88
CA GLU A 224 -18.13 -5.07 -15.41
C GLU A 224 -17.27 -5.93 -14.47
N ALA A 225 -15.98 -6.13 -14.81
CA ALA A 225 -15.06 -6.88 -13.97
C ALA A 225 -14.79 -6.17 -12.63
N LEU A 226 -14.62 -4.85 -12.66
CA LEU A 226 -14.41 -4.06 -11.44
C LEU A 226 -15.64 -4.13 -10.51
N GLN A 227 -16.83 -3.93 -11.05
CA GLN A 227 -18.08 -4.05 -10.28
C GLN A 227 -18.21 -5.43 -9.65
N PHE A 228 -17.96 -6.49 -10.43
CA PHE A 228 -18.02 -7.86 -9.92
C PHE A 228 -17.00 -8.11 -8.79
N LEU A 229 -15.76 -7.65 -8.94
CA LEU A 229 -14.72 -7.80 -7.93
C LEU A 229 -15.04 -7.03 -6.64
N HIS A 230 -15.49 -5.79 -6.76
CA HIS A 230 -15.72 -4.95 -5.60
C HIS A 230 -17.08 -5.19 -4.93
N GLU A 231 -18.16 -5.31 -5.71
CA GLU A 231 -19.51 -5.41 -5.16
C GLU A 231 -19.92 -6.86 -4.82
N GLU A 232 -19.48 -7.86 -5.61
CA GLU A 232 -19.85 -9.26 -5.38
C GLU A 232 -18.75 -10.08 -4.69
N ARG A 233 -17.46 -9.69 -4.79
CA ARG A 233 -16.34 -10.38 -4.14
C ARG A 233 -15.77 -9.60 -2.96
N HIS A 234 -16.14 -8.32 -2.83
CA HIS A 234 -15.72 -7.45 -1.74
C HIS A 234 -14.20 -7.44 -1.57
N ILE A 235 -13.46 -7.35 -2.68
CA ILE A 235 -12.00 -7.23 -2.63
C ILE A 235 -11.59 -5.91 -1.99
N LEU A 236 -10.34 -5.81 -1.51
CA LEU A 236 -9.81 -4.57 -0.98
C LEU A 236 -9.56 -3.56 -2.11
N PHE A 237 -8.76 -3.97 -3.08
CA PHE A 237 -8.52 -3.24 -4.33
C PHE A 237 -8.00 -4.18 -5.41
N HIS A 238 -8.07 -3.73 -6.66
CA HIS A 238 -7.41 -4.40 -7.77
C HIS A 238 -6.12 -3.67 -8.16
N GLY A 239 -5.25 -4.35 -8.92
CA GLY A 239 -4.08 -3.73 -9.53
C GLY A 239 -3.74 -4.37 -10.86
N HIS A 240 -2.97 -3.66 -11.67
CA HIS A 240 -2.56 -4.06 -13.01
C HIS A 240 -1.15 -3.58 -13.37
N GLU A 241 -0.64 -4.05 -14.50
CA GLU A 241 0.72 -3.72 -14.95
C GLU A 241 0.81 -2.38 -15.72
N PRO A 242 -0.21 -1.97 -16.53
CA PRO A 242 -0.24 -0.65 -17.17
C PRO A 242 -0.35 0.53 -16.21
N LEU A 243 -0.32 1.76 -16.76
CA LEU A 243 -0.35 3.03 -16.05
C LEU A 243 -1.75 3.68 -15.99
N ASP A 244 -2.76 2.99 -16.55
CA ASP A 244 -4.18 3.34 -16.49
C ASP A 244 -5.00 2.04 -16.44
N THR A 245 -6.21 2.10 -15.88
CA THR A 245 -7.09 0.94 -15.68
C THR A 245 -7.71 0.43 -16.97
N ASP A 246 -8.11 1.33 -17.87
CA ASP A 246 -8.80 0.99 -19.10
C ASP A 246 -8.48 1.98 -20.23
N THR A 247 -8.92 1.66 -21.46
CA THR A 247 -8.66 2.47 -22.66
C THR A 247 -9.90 3.19 -23.16
N THR A 248 -10.97 3.27 -22.37
CA THR A 248 -12.17 4.02 -22.76
C THR A 248 -11.90 5.53 -22.75
N PRO A 249 -12.57 6.33 -23.58
CA PRO A 249 -12.31 7.77 -23.67
C PRO A 249 -12.50 8.54 -22.36
N THR A 250 -13.25 7.98 -21.42
CA THR A 250 -13.57 8.59 -20.12
C THR A 250 -12.89 7.89 -18.95
N LEU A 251 -12.07 6.85 -19.20
CA LEU A 251 -11.52 5.95 -18.17
C LEU A 251 -12.64 5.48 -17.24
N GLU A 252 -13.69 4.87 -17.81
CA GLU A 252 -14.94 4.60 -17.10
C GLU A 252 -14.78 3.68 -15.90
N GLY A 253 -13.84 2.72 -16.00
CA GLY A 253 -13.50 1.80 -14.91
C GLY A 253 -12.85 2.54 -13.74
N GLU A 254 -11.82 3.33 -14.02
CA GLU A 254 -11.12 4.11 -13.01
C GLU A 254 -12.04 5.17 -12.39
N ALA A 255 -12.79 5.91 -13.23
CA ALA A 255 -13.76 6.90 -12.76
C ALA A 255 -14.79 6.26 -11.80
N TRP A 256 -15.35 5.10 -12.18
CA TRP A 256 -16.28 4.39 -11.33
C TRP A 256 -15.64 4.00 -9.99
N LEU A 257 -14.45 3.40 -10.03
CA LEU A 257 -13.70 2.96 -8.85
C LEU A 257 -13.53 4.08 -7.83
N MET A 258 -12.94 5.20 -8.27
CA MET A 258 -12.59 6.31 -7.40
C MET A 258 -13.83 6.99 -6.82
N HIS A 259 -14.89 7.19 -7.64
CA HIS A 259 -16.16 7.76 -7.19
C HIS A 259 -16.99 6.82 -6.31
N HIS A 260 -16.59 5.55 -6.15
CA HIS A 260 -17.18 4.60 -5.20
C HIS A 260 -16.28 4.33 -3.99
N GLY A 261 -15.20 5.09 -3.82
CA GLY A 261 -14.34 5.03 -2.65
C GLY A 261 -13.38 3.83 -2.65
N TYR A 262 -13.06 3.27 -3.82
CA TYR A 262 -12.10 2.19 -3.97
C TYR A 262 -10.73 2.71 -4.42
N ALA A 263 -9.68 2.06 -3.95
CA ALA A 263 -8.30 2.30 -4.38
C ALA A 263 -7.89 1.35 -5.51
N GLN A 264 -6.78 1.64 -6.19
CA GLN A 264 -6.17 0.75 -7.17
C GLN A 264 -4.65 0.76 -7.10
N ALA A 265 -4.00 -0.25 -7.70
CA ALA A 265 -2.56 -0.31 -7.86
C ALA A 265 -2.20 -0.33 -9.35
N GLU A 266 -1.21 0.48 -9.74
CA GLU A 266 -0.75 0.60 -11.12
C GLU A 266 0.74 0.33 -11.25
N GLY A 267 1.19 0.03 -12.47
CA GLY A 267 2.59 -0.19 -12.76
C GLY A 267 3.18 -1.38 -12.01
N VAL A 268 2.40 -2.44 -11.79
CA VAL A 268 2.83 -3.61 -11.01
C VAL A 268 3.80 -4.47 -11.81
N ALA A 269 4.87 -4.94 -11.17
CA ALA A 269 5.91 -5.74 -11.80
C ALA A 269 5.83 -7.24 -11.43
N ASN A 270 6.51 -8.09 -12.22
CA ASN A 270 6.83 -9.48 -11.87
C ASN A 270 5.62 -10.38 -11.55
N LEU A 271 4.42 -10.07 -12.01
CA LEU A 271 3.26 -10.93 -11.80
C LEU A 271 3.40 -12.32 -12.45
N ASP A 272 4.27 -12.45 -13.45
CA ASP A 272 4.65 -13.75 -14.06
C ASP A 272 5.39 -14.70 -13.12
N LYS A 273 5.90 -14.17 -12.00
CA LYS A 273 6.61 -14.95 -10.97
C LYS A 273 5.72 -15.37 -9.80
N VAL A 274 4.46 -14.93 -9.76
CA VAL A 274 3.52 -15.20 -8.68
C VAL A 274 2.53 -16.28 -9.09
N PRO A 275 2.19 -17.26 -8.21
CA PRO A 275 1.11 -18.21 -8.51
C PRO A 275 -0.26 -17.50 -8.50
N GLU A 276 -1.24 -18.11 -9.17
CA GLU A 276 -2.60 -17.53 -9.24
C GLU A 276 -3.26 -17.35 -7.85
N THR A 277 -2.86 -18.18 -6.88
CA THR A 277 -3.44 -18.21 -5.53
C THR A 277 -2.42 -18.68 -4.48
N GLY A 278 -2.76 -18.51 -3.19
CA GLY A 278 -1.97 -19.02 -2.07
C GLY A 278 -0.92 -18.05 -1.52
N CYS A 279 -0.75 -16.86 -2.08
CA CYS A 279 0.14 -15.84 -1.57
C CYS A 279 -0.59 -14.83 -0.68
N LEU A 280 0.18 -14.15 0.18
CA LEU A 280 -0.16 -12.86 0.73
C LEU A 280 0.55 -11.76 -0.05
N ILE A 281 0.08 -10.54 0.08
CA ILE A 281 0.77 -9.33 -0.39
C ILE A 281 1.05 -8.40 0.79
N ALA A 282 2.30 -7.96 0.93
CA ALA A 282 2.68 -6.85 1.79
C ALA A 282 2.69 -5.56 0.97
N ILE A 283 2.10 -4.50 1.53
CA ILE A 283 1.83 -3.24 0.86
C ILE A 283 2.46 -2.12 1.67
N GLY A 284 3.39 -1.36 1.06
CA GLY A 284 4.01 -0.19 1.66
C GLY A 284 3.94 1.00 0.71
N TYR A 285 3.63 2.16 1.24
CA TYR A 285 3.60 3.45 0.52
C TYR A 285 3.94 4.59 1.46
N PRO A 286 4.47 5.74 0.98
CA PRO A 286 4.71 6.91 1.81
C PRO A 286 3.39 7.53 2.26
N LYS A 287 3.41 8.07 3.47
CA LYS A 287 2.25 8.72 4.07
C LYS A 287 2.33 10.23 3.86
N PHE A 288 2.16 10.69 2.62
CA PHE A 288 2.11 12.11 2.29
C PHE A 288 0.77 12.70 2.71
N ALA A 289 0.78 13.75 3.51
CA ALA A 289 -0.44 14.41 3.96
C ALA A 289 -1.25 14.96 2.77
N GLY A 290 -2.49 14.50 2.61
CA GLY A 290 -3.37 14.87 1.52
C GLY A 290 -2.89 14.43 0.14
N GLY A 291 -1.99 13.43 0.04
CA GLY A 291 -1.49 12.92 -1.23
C GLY A 291 -2.57 12.17 -2.01
N LEU A 292 -2.56 12.34 -3.33
CA LEU A 292 -3.54 11.75 -4.25
C LEU A 292 -3.01 10.48 -4.91
N GLY A 293 -1.79 10.06 -4.56
CA GLY A 293 -1.12 8.83 -4.94
C GLY A 293 0.05 8.54 -4.03
N GLY A 294 0.68 7.39 -4.20
CA GLY A 294 1.87 7.04 -3.45
C GLY A 294 2.70 5.96 -4.15
N TYR A 295 4.00 6.23 -4.30
CA TYR A 295 4.96 5.23 -4.79
C TYR A 295 4.89 4.00 -3.91
N ALA A 296 4.44 2.87 -4.45
CA ALA A 296 4.19 1.69 -3.63
C ALA A 296 5.32 0.67 -3.72
N ARG A 297 5.54 -0.04 -2.62
CA ARG A 297 6.32 -1.26 -2.60
C ARG A 297 5.41 -2.44 -2.31
N TYR A 298 5.17 -3.25 -3.33
CA TYR A 298 4.40 -4.48 -3.21
C TYR A 298 5.34 -5.68 -3.15
N ILE A 299 5.12 -6.58 -2.19
CA ILE A 299 5.88 -7.81 -2.04
C ILE A 299 4.90 -8.97 -1.90
N ALA A 300 4.91 -9.89 -2.86
CA ALA A 300 4.18 -11.14 -2.71
C ALA A 300 4.95 -12.08 -1.76
N ILE A 301 4.23 -12.69 -0.82
CA ILE A 301 4.73 -13.67 0.14
C ILE A 301 4.04 -14.99 -0.20
N CYS A 302 4.75 -15.89 -0.86
CA CYS A 302 4.22 -17.08 -1.51
C CYS A 302 4.62 -18.37 -0.78
N PRO A 303 3.98 -19.52 -1.06
CA PRO A 303 4.33 -20.80 -0.44
C PRO A 303 5.81 -21.12 -0.55
N ALA A 304 6.35 -21.81 0.47
CA ALA A 304 7.78 -22.11 0.60
C ALA A 304 8.34 -22.97 -0.54
N ASP A 305 7.50 -23.79 -1.15
CA ASP A 305 7.83 -24.67 -2.30
C ASP A 305 7.69 -23.98 -3.66
N TRP A 306 7.31 -22.69 -3.68
CA TRP A 306 7.20 -21.95 -4.93
C TRP A 306 8.58 -21.72 -5.55
N LYS A 307 8.65 -21.83 -6.88
CA LYS A 307 9.92 -21.85 -7.63
C LYS A 307 10.61 -20.48 -7.76
N TYR A 308 9.88 -19.38 -7.53
CA TYR A 308 10.40 -18.00 -7.63
C TYR A 308 10.45 -17.34 -6.27
N GLY A 309 11.27 -16.27 -6.15
CA GLY A 309 11.44 -15.50 -4.93
C GLY A 309 12.60 -16.03 -4.07
N VAL A 310 12.79 -15.37 -2.93
CA VAL A 310 13.84 -15.70 -1.94
C VAL A 310 13.20 -15.85 -0.57
N SER A 311 13.72 -16.76 0.26
CA SER A 311 13.28 -16.91 1.66
C SER A 311 14.26 -16.22 2.61
N VAL A 312 13.79 -15.94 3.82
CA VAL A 312 14.63 -15.42 4.91
C VAL A 312 15.80 -16.34 5.14
N GLY A 313 17.03 -15.78 5.12
CA GLY A 313 18.27 -16.54 5.28
C GLY A 313 18.85 -17.15 4.00
N GLU A 314 18.16 -17.16 2.85
CA GLU A 314 18.73 -17.55 1.55
C GLU A 314 19.70 -16.49 0.99
N VAL A 315 19.52 -15.24 1.40
CA VAL A 315 20.40 -14.11 1.07
C VAL A 315 20.91 -13.45 2.34
N ALA A 316 22.04 -12.78 2.28
CA ALA A 316 22.56 -12.05 3.42
C ALA A 316 21.65 -10.84 3.73
N GLU A 317 21.13 -10.79 4.96
CA GLU A 317 20.21 -9.76 5.42
C GLU A 317 20.85 -8.78 6.39
N ALA A 318 21.77 -9.26 7.25
CA ALA A 318 22.49 -8.41 8.20
C ALA A 318 23.76 -9.14 8.72
N PRO A 319 24.96 -8.55 8.64
CA PRO A 319 25.27 -7.32 7.89
C PRO A 319 25.17 -7.55 6.37
N LEU A 320 24.74 -6.52 5.63
CA LEU A 320 24.69 -6.61 4.17
C LEU A 320 26.10 -6.72 3.58
N PRO A 321 26.30 -7.55 2.52
CA PRO A 321 27.61 -7.73 1.90
C PRO A 321 28.06 -6.46 1.18
N LYS A 322 29.39 -6.23 1.20
CA LYS A 322 29.99 -5.20 0.36
C LYS A 322 29.88 -5.60 -1.10
N SER A 323 29.64 -4.61 -1.96
CA SER A 323 29.74 -4.79 -3.40
C SER A 323 31.18 -4.54 -3.87
N ASP A 324 31.65 -5.29 -4.86
CA ASP A 324 32.93 -5.04 -5.54
C ASP A 324 32.91 -3.74 -6.35
N LYS A 325 31.70 -3.24 -6.67
CA LYS A 325 31.46 -2.01 -7.42
C LYS A 325 31.05 -0.90 -6.48
N VAL A 326 31.65 0.27 -6.68
CA VAL A 326 31.35 1.48 -5.88
C VAL A 326 30.13 2.21 -6.48
N LEU A 327 29.25 2.65 -5.61
CA LEU A 327 28.10 3.46 -6.02
C LEU A 327 28.58 4.89 -6.32
N GLN A 328 28.38 5.35 -7.55
CA GLN A 328 28.85 6.65 -8.04
C GLN A 328 27.76 7.38 -8.81
N TRP A 329 27.80 8.72 -8.78
CA TRP A 329 26.93 9.54 -9.61
C TRP A 329 27.29 9.41 -11.08
N ASP A 330 26.31 9.13 -11.93
CA ASP A 330 26.43 9.16 -13.38
C ASP A 330 25.64 10.34 -13.93
N ALA A 331 26.34 11.36 -14.39
CA ALA A 331 25.71 12.58 -14.88
C ALA A 331 24.90 12.36 -16.18
N LYS A 332 25.24 11.35 -16.98
CA LYS A 332 24.52 11.03 -18.21
C LYS A 332 23.17 10.34 -17.92
N LEU A 333 23.14 9.48 -16.93
CA LEU A 333 21.93 8.78 -16.51
C LEU A 333 21.12 9.60 -15.49
N GLY A 334 21.70 10.65 -14.91
CA GLY A 334 21.06 11.45 -13.87
C GLY A 334 20.76 10.66 -12.58
N MET A 335 21.56 9.64 -12.27
CA MET A 335 21.38 8.82 -11.07
C MET A 335 22.68 8.18 -10.61
N ARG A 336 22.69 7.59 -9.41
CA ARG A 336 23.83 6.78 -8.96
C ARG A 336 23.75 5.38 -9.55
N VAL A 337 24.89 4.90 -10.02
CA VAL A 337 25.06 3.53 -10.53
C VAL A 337 26.29 2.87 -9.91
N ARG A 338 26.34 1.56 -9.89
CA ARG A 338 27.51 0.80 -9.46
C ARG A 338 28.47 0.61 -10.63
N LYS A 339 29.71 1.10 -10.46
CA LYS A 339 30.80 1.01 -11.43
C LYS A 339 31.98 0.27 -10.85
#